data_5aed4fc29a33c55249faab3ef1d1520c
#
_entry.id   5aed4fc29a33c55249faab3ef1d1520c
#
_cell.length_a   1.000
_cell.length_b   1.000
_cell.length_c   1.000
_cell.angle_alpha   90.00
_cell.angle_beta   90.00
_cell.angle_gamma   90.00
#
_symmetry.space_group_name_H-M   'P 1'
#
loop_
_entity.id
_entity.type
_entity.pdbx_description
1 polymer ?
#
loop_
_entity_poly.entity_id
_entity_poly.type
_entity_poly.pdbx_seq_one_letter_code
_entity_poly.pdbx_strand_id
1 'polypeptide(L)'
;MKAVILAAGEGKRLRPFTETMPKVMLSVGNKPILEHIFDSLKNTGIGEVIIVVGYKKEVIMEYFKNYKKIKISYVTQDKQLGTAHALLQAKNHVKSPFVVIPGDNIIDKKSIANLIQDKSEYSMLIKEHSHPSKYGVVFLEKGKLRRIVEKPSEDIGKFISTGIYKFPKKIFNDIEKISKSGTHSLSSVVETLVQHGKTINTIKADQWMDIVYPWDILDVNEAMINNVSSVKSGTIEKQVTIKGNVSIGKDTKIYSGCYIVGPVSIGEGCEIGPNACIFPSTTIGDNSVIHPFTEVKNSVIMKNTRIGSNSFISNSIVAKGTIIGNHFSSTEGENVVEIEDEFKKLKNLGAMIGEDCTIGSHVIVDPGIIIGRKCDISPIKHIIKNVSSGSKVM
;
A
#
# COMPACT_ATOMS: atom_id res chain seq x y z
N MET A 1 24.41 4.72 -7.96
CA MET A 1 23.33 5.73 -8.10
C MET A 1 22.56 5.82 -6.79
N LYS A 2 21.89 6.95 -6.46
CA LYS A 2 20.99 7.08 -5.30
C LYS A 2 19.54 7.04 -5.75
N ALA A 3 18.63 6.62 -4.82
CA ALA A 3 17.21 6.82 -4.96
C ALA A 3 16.72 7.84 -3.93
N VAL A 4 15.77 8.69 -4.31
CA VAL A 4 15.03 9.57 -3.41
C VAL A 4 13.59 9.04 -3.34
N ILE A 5 13.15 8.64 -2.15
CA ILE A 5 11.79 8.12 -1.92
C ILE A 5 10.98 9.21 -1.24
N LEU A 6 9.85 9.58 -1.84
CA LEU A 6 8.94 10.59 -1.30
C LEU A 6 7.91 9.92 -0.38
N ALA A 7 8.08 10.07 0.92
CA ALA A 7 7.31 9.40 1.96
C ALA A 7 6.76 10.36 3.04
N ALA A 8 6.56 11.65 2.69
CA ALA A 8 6.15 12.67 3.65
C ALA A 8 4.63 12.83 3.81
N GLY A 9 3.84 12.25 2.90
CA GLY A 9 2.39 12.42 2.84
C GLY A 9 1.61 11.70 3.94
N GLU A 10 0.48 12.26 4.36
CA GLU A 10 -0.43 11.68 5.35
C GLU A 10 -1.24 10.51 4.79
N GLY A 11 -1.77 10.62 3.56
CA GLY A 11 -2.68 9.64 2.98
C GLY A 11 -4.09 9.68 3.58
N LYS A 12 -4.71 10.86 3.68
CA LYS A 12 -6.03 11.08 4.30
C LYS A 12 -7.13 10.16 3.79
N ARG A 13 -7.16 9.88 2.48
CA ARG A 13 -8.14 8.98 1.85
C ARG A 13 -8.10 7.53 2.37
N LEU A 14 -7.01 7.15 3.04
CA LEU A 14 -6.82 5.81 3.61
C LEU A 14 -7.18 5.72 5.09
N ARG A 15 -7.78 6.77 5.65
CA ARG A 15 -8.31 6.70 7.01
C ARG A 15 -9.42 5.65 7.09
N PRO A 16 -9.48 4.88 8.19
CA PRO A 16 -8.80 5.10 9.47
C PRO A 16 -7.37 4.54 9.56
N PHE A 17 -6.87 3.81 8.54
CA PHE A 17 -5.60 3.09 8.60
C PHE A 17 -4.38 4.00 8.70
N THR A 18 -4.48 5.25 8.22
CA THR A 18 -3.38 6.23 8.25
C THR A 18 -3.45 7.22 9.42
N GLU A 19 -4.37 7.06 10.36
CA GLU A 19 -4.44 7.94 11.53
C GLU A 19 -3.22 7.81 12.47
N THR A 20 -2.61 6.63 12.54
CA THR A 20 -1.47 6.34 13.44
C THR A 20 -0.16 6.12 12.73
N MET A 21 -0.17 5.91 11.41
CA MET A 21 1.02 5.65 10.61
C MET A 21 0.93 6.32 9.24
N PRO A 22 2.06 6.65 8.59
CA PRO A 22 2.02 7.17 7.23
C PRO A 22 1.62 6.06 6.24
N LYS A 23 0.99 6.45 5.13
CA LYS A 23 0.53 5.55 4.05
C LYS A 23 1.57 4.50 3.65
N VAL A 24 2.83 4.91 3.53
CA VAL A 24 3.95 4.05 3.10
C VAL A 24 4.27 2.90 4.05
N MET A 25 3.73 2.94 5.27
CA MET A 25 3.88 1.91 6.31
C MET A 25 2.68 0.97 6.41
N LEU A 26 1.65 1.16 5.58
CA LEU A 26 0.55 0.19 5.49
C LEU A 26 1.08 -1.16 5.02
N SER A 27 0.58 -2.22 5.64
CA SER A 27 1.03 -3.58 5.38
C SER A 27 0.26 -4.20 4.22
N VAL A 28 0.98 -4.70 3.22
CA VAL A 28 0.48 -5.55 2.14
C VAL A 28 1.42 -6.75 1.99
N GLY A 29 0.89 -7.95 1.84
CA GLY A 29 1.72 -9.16 1.84
C GLY A 29 2.57 -9.32 3.12
N ASN A 30 2.05 -8.89 4.26
CA ASN A 30 2.72 -8.86 5.58
C ASN A 30 3.99 -8.00 5.67
N LYS A 31 4.18 -7.04 4.75
CA LYS A 31 5.29 -6.07 4.78
C LYS A 31 4.78 -4.65 4.50
N PRO A 32 5.42 -3.61 5.05
CA PRO A 32 5.12 -2.23 4.66
C PRO A 32 5.34 -1.99 3.16
N ILE A 33 4.52 -1.14 2.55
CA ILE A 33 4.68 -0.73 1.14
C ILE A 33 6.12 -0.25 0.88
N LEU A 34 6.68 0.54 1.77
CA LEU A 34 8.04 1.07 1.64
C LEU A 34 9.11 -0.04 1.59
N GLU A 35 8.91 -1.17 2.27
CA GLU A 35 9.84 -2.30 2.20
C GLU A 35 9.79 -3.02 0.85
N HIS A 36 8.62 -3.09 0.20
CA HIS A 36 8.52 -3.62 -1.17
C HIS A 36 9.32 -2.77 -2.16
N ILE A 37 9.33 -1.44 -1.99
CA ILE A 37 10.20 -0.56 -2.80
C ILE A 37 11.67 -0.93 -2.58
N PHE A 38 12.11 -1.14 -1.33
CA PHE A 38 13.48 -1.56 -1.07
C PHE A 38 13.81 -2.92 -1.68
N ASP A 39 12.85 -3.86 -1.67
CA ASP A 39 13.04 -5.15 -2.34
C ASP A 39 13.21 -4.99 -3.86
N SER A 40 12.49 -4.08 -4.50
CA SER A 40 12.63 -3.79 -5.93
C SER A 40 13.94 -3.05 -6.28
N LEU A 41 14.55 -2.35 -5.33
CA LEU A 41 15.84 -1.68 -5.52
C LEU A 41 17.06 -2.62 -5.39
N LYS A 42 16.88 -3.82 -4.84
CA LYS A 42 18.00 -4.77 -4.66
C LYS A 42 18.66 -5.14 -5.99
N ASN A 43 19.99 -5.08 -6.02
CA ASN A 43 20.80 -5.44 -7.19
C ASN A 43 20.48 -4.61 -8.45
N THR A 44 19.98 -3.38 -8.30
CA THR A 44 19.76 -2.46 -9.42
C THR A 44 20.88 -1.43 -9.59
N GLY A 45 21.89 -1.46 -8.73
CA GLY A 45 22.97 -0.46 -8.70
C GLY A 45 22.66 0.77 -7.82
N ILE A 46 21.52 0.77 -7.12
CA ILE A 46 21.21 1.76 -6.08
C ILE A 46 21.96 1.38 -4.79
N GLY A 47 22.92 2.20 -4.36
CA GLY A 47 23.71 1.94 -3.14
C GLY A 47 23.22 2.70 -1.90
N GLU A 48 22.42 3.74 -2.09
CA GLU A 48 21.91 4.58 -1.01
C GLU A 48 20.51 5.10 -1.35
N VAL A 49 19.64 5.11 -0.33
CA VAL A 49 18.28 5.65 -0.41
C VAL A 49 18.16 6.85 0.51
N ILE A 50 17.62 7.95 0.00
CA ILE A 50 17.25 9.13 0.76
C ILE A 50 15.73 9.10 0.89
N ILE A 51 15.21 9.01 2.11
CA ILE A 51 13.76 9.03 2.36
C ILE A 51 13.37 10.44 2.80
N VAL A 52 12.49 11.06 2.01
CA VAL A 52 11.86 12.32 2.41
C VAL A 52 10.67 11.98 3.30
N VAL A 53 10.79 12.25 4.58
CA VAL A 53 9.80 11.93 5.61
C VAL A 53 9.06 13.19 6.06
N GLY A 54 7.87 13.01 6.63
CA GLY A 54 7.04 14.11 7.14
C GLY A 54 6.04 13.62 8.18
N TYR A 55 4.81 13.37 7.77
CA TYR A 55 3.76 12.86 8.67
C TYR A 55 4.19 11.55 9.35
N LYS A 56 4.09 11.51 10.68
CA LYS A 56 4.45 10.33 11.51
C LYS A 56 5.82 9.73 11.15
N LYS A 57 6.80 10.58 10.86
CA LYS A 57 8.16 10.17 10.44
C LYS A 57 8.82 9.18 11.38
N GLU A 58 8.51 9.25 12.67
CA GLU A 58 9.05 8.39 13.72
C GLU A 58 8.74 6.91 13.45
N VAL A 59 7.57 6.61 12.90
CA VAL A 59 7.14 5.25 12.56
C VAL A 59 8.04 4.65 11.47
N ILE A 60 8.39 5.44 10.45
CA ILE A 60 9.31 5.02 9.38
C ILE A 60 10.71 4.80 9.95
N MET A 61 11.21 5.78 10.70
CA MET A 61 12.57 5.76 11.22
C MET A 61 12.80 4.62 12.21
N GLU A 62 11.83 4.33 13.07
CA GLU A 62 11.94 3.21 14.03
C GLU A 62 11.88 1.85 13.31
N TYR A 63 11.00 1.68 12.33
CA TYR A 63 10.91 0.43 11.56
C TYR A 63 12.22 0.11 10.84
N PHE A 64 12.82 1.09 10.20
CA PHE A 64 14.05 0.90 9.41
C PHE A 64 15.35 1.14 10.18
N LYS A 65 15.30 1.36 11.50
CA LYS A 65 16.46 1.62 12.36
C LYS A 65 17.58 0.58 12.23
N ASN A 66 17.19 -0.69 12.13
CA ASN A 66 18.11 -1.83 12.03
C ASN A 66 18.20 -2.41 10.61
N TYR A 67 17.70 -1.70 9.62
CA TYR A 67 17.71 -2.19 8.25
C TYR A 67 19.09 -2.01 7.60
N LYS A 68 19.80 -3.13 7.40
CA LYS A 68 21.19 -3.12 6.92
C LYS A 68 21.35 -3.44 5.44
N LYS A 69 20.25 -3.76 4.72
CA LYS A 69 20.34 -4.22 3.31
C LYS A 69 20.69 -3.11 2.32
N ILE A 70 20.44 -1.85 2.67
CA ILE A 70 20.78 -0.66 1.89
C ILE A 70 21.04 0.51 2.85
N LYS A 71 21.94 1.42 2.48
CA LYS A 71 22.19 2.63 3.26
C LYS A 71 21.01 3.58 3.16
N ILE A 72 20.46 4.01 4.31
CA ILE A 72 19.31 4.92 4.39
C ILE A 72 19.75 6.24 5.01
N SER A 73 19.31 7.34 4.40
CA SER A 73 19.40 8.69 4.94
C SER A 73 18.01 9.32 4.97
N TYR A 74 17.72 10.14 5.95
CA TYR A 74 16.41 10.80 6.08
C TYR A 74 16.55 12.30 5.90
N VAL A 75 15.58 12.91 5.24
CA VAL A 75 15.38 14.36 5.18
C VAL A 75 13.91 14.67 5.48
N THR A 76 13.67 15.76 6.21
CA THR A 76 12.30 16.09 6.65
C THR A 76 11.67 17.11 5.72
N GLN A 77 10.42 16.88 5.34
CA GLN A 77 9.53 17.87 4.74
C GLN A 77 8.58 18.38 5.84
N ASP A 78 8.84 19.56 6.38
CA ASP A 78 8.02 20.11 7.47
C ASP A 78 6.65 20.59 7.00
N LYS A 79 6.57 21.16 5.80
CA LYS A 79 5.32 21.63 5.18
C LYS A 79 5.01 20.80 3.94
N GLN A 80 3.87 20.13 3.91
CA GLN A 80 3.44 19.27 2.81
C GLN A 80 2.88 20.09 1.63
N LEU A 81 3.75 20.82 0.93
CA LEU A 81 3.35 21.69 -0.20
C LEU A 81 3.26 20.94 -1.54
N GLY A 82 3.67 19.67 -1.60
CA GLY A 82 3.60 18.85 -2.81
C GLY A 82 4.90 18.07 -3.09
N THR A 83 4.87 17.26 -4.15
CA THR A 83 5.95 16.29 -4.46
C THR A 83 7.24 16.96 -4.95
N ALA A 84 7.16 18.07 -5.68
CA ALA A 84 8.35 18.85 -6.07
C ALA A 84 9.01 19.51 -4.86
N HIS A 85 8.21 20.06 -3.93
CA HIS A 85 8.72 20.60 -2.67
C HIS A 85 9.36 19.49 -1.80
N ALA A 86 8.76 18.29 -1.75
CA ALA A 86 9.35 17.16 -1.06
C ALA A 86 10.73 16.81 -1.65
N LEU A 87 10.84 16.73 -2.97
CA LEU A 87 12.10 16.43 -3.64
C LEU A 87 13.18 17.47 -3.35
N LEU A 88 12.84 18.76 -3.26
CA LEU A 88 13.80 19.83 -2.94
C LEU A 88 14.52 19.61 -1.61
N GLN A 89 13.88 18.96 -0.63
CA GLN A 89 14.52 18.67 0.67
C GLN A 89 15.75 17.76 0.51
N ALA A 90 15.79 16.94 -0.56
CA ALA A 90 16.92 16.06 -0.84
C ALA A 90 18.09 16.73 -1.61
N LYS A 91 17.98 18.01 -2.01
CA LYS A 91 18.93 18.73 -2.87
C LYS A 91 20.39 18.58 -2.42
N ASN A 92 20.64 18.75 -1.12
CA ASN A 92 22.02 18.73 -0.56
C ASN A 92 22.58 17.31 -0.40
N HIS A 93 21.74 16.27 -0.50
CA HIS A 93 22.11 14.85 -0.36
C HIS A 93 22.39 14.15 -1.69
N VAL A 94 22.05 14.82 -2.80
CA VAL A 94 22.21 14.29 -4.16
C VAL A 94 23.35 14.98 -4.87
N LYS A 95 24.33 14.18 -5.35
CA LYS A 95 25.53 14.70 -6.06
C LYS A 95 25.62 14.30 -7.53
N SER A 96 24.84 13.29 -7.98
CA SER A 96 24.88 12.70 -9.32
C SER A 96 23.44 12.47 -9.82
N PRO A 97 23.24 11.98 -11.05
CA PRO A 97 21.92 11.51 -11.49
C PRO A 97 21.33 10.51 -10.49
N PHE A 98 20.03 10.59 -10.27
CA PHE A 98 19.31 9.82 -9.26
C PHE A 98 17.91 9.43 -9.73
N VAL A 99 17.31 8.47 -9.04
CA VAL A 99 15.91 8.05 -9.27
C VAL A 99 15.01 8.63 -8.18
N VAL A 100 13.84 9.10 -8.56
CA VAL A 100 12.77 9.54 -7.65
C VAL A 100 11.65 8.50 -7.68
N ILE A 101 11.17 8.07 -6.52
CA ILE A 101 10.12 7.07 -6.37
C ILE A 101 9.10 7.56 -5.34
N PRO A 102 7.80 7.64 -5.66
CA PRO A 102 6.76 7.82 -4.65
C PRO A 102 6.78 6.64 -3.66
N GLY A 103 6.73 6.94 -2.37
CA GLY A 103 6.86 5.93 -1.32
C GLY A 103 5.66 5.00 -1.17
N ASP A 104 4.58 5.27 -1.89
CA ASP A 104 3.31 4.55 -1.87
C ASP A 104 3.06 3.68 -3.10
N ASN A 105 4.07 3.52 -3.95
CA ASN A 105 3.98 2.69 -5.15
C ASN A 105 4.55 1.29 -4.93
N ILE A 106 3.94 0.32 -5.57
CA ILE A 106 4.54 -1.00 -5.80
C ILE A 106 5.08 -1.00 -7.24
N ILE A 107 6.34 -1.32 -7.38
CA ILE A 107 7.03 -1.35 -8.68
C ILE A 107 7.97 -2.56 -8.76
N ASP A 108 8.03 -3.19 -9.90
CA ASP A 108 8.94 -4.31 -10.12
C ASP A 108 10.39 -3.89 -10.35
N LYS A 109 11.29 -4.78 -10.00
CA LYS A 109 12.74 -4.57 -10.11
C LYS A 109 13.20 -4.32 -11.55
N LYS A 110 12.62 -4.99 -12.55
CA LYS A 110 13.01 -4.88 -13.95
C LYS A 110 12.71 -3.49 -14.49
N SER A 111 11.54 -2.94 -14.16
CA SER A 111 11.17 -1.56 -14.52
C SER A 111 12.15 -0.53 -13.97
N ILE A 112 12.55 -0.66 -12.70
CA ILE A 112 13.59 0.21 -12.09
C ILE A 112 14.94 0.03 -12.78
N ALA A 113 15.35 -1.20 -13.05
CA ALA A 113 16.63 -1.47 -13.75
C ALA A 113 16.66 -0.83 -15.15
N ASN A 114 15.57 -0.97 -15.91
CA ASN A 114 15.46 -0.35 -17.24
C ASN A 114 15.55 1.18 -17.17
N LEU A 115 14.92 1.81 -16.16
CA LEU A 115 14.99 3.25 -15.94
C LEU A 115 16.44 3.70 -15.63
N ILE A 116 17.16 2.94 -14.81
CA ILE A 116 18.54 3.24 -14.43
C ILE A 116 19.49 3.12 -15.63
N GLN A 117 19.30 2.08 -16.46
CA GLN A 117 20.13 1.78 -17.61
C GLN A 117 19.89 2.73 -18.81
N ASP A 118 18.74 3.40 -18.86
CA ASP A 118 18.46 4.38 -19.91
C ASP A 118 19.52 5.47 -19.94
N LYS A 119 20.01 5.81 -21.14
CA LYS A 119 21.10 6.78 -21.34
C LYS A 119 20.61 8.22 -21.41
N SER A 120 19.31 8.45 -21.49
CA SER A 120 18.73 9.79 -21.56
C SER A 120 18.96 10.56 -20.27
N GLU A 121 19.13 11.86 -20.37
CA GLU A 121 19.35 12.74 -19.22
C GLU A 121 18.11 12.77 -18.28
N TYR A 122 16.92 12.84 -18.87
CA TYR A 122 15.63 12.79 -18.20
C TYR A 122 14.84 11.59 -18.69
N SER A 123 14.35 10.80 -17.78
CA SER A 123 13.53 9.62 -18.10
C SER A 123 12.43 9.44 -17.06
N MET A 124 11.32 8.82 -17.46
CA MET A 124 10.21 8.50 -16.58
C MET A 124 9.64 7.12 -16.87
N LEU A 125 9.08 6.49 -15.86
CA LEU A 125 8.24 5.31 -16.01
C LEU A 125 6.81 5.71 -16.30
N ILE A 126 6.21 5.02 -17.27
CA ILE A 126 4.80 5.13 -17.63
C ILE A 126 4.14 3.77 -17.53
N LYS A 127 2.84 3.75 -17.28
CA LYS A 127 2.04 2.52 -17.24
C LYS A 127 0.79 2.68 -18.10
N GLU A 128 0.39 1.64 -18.80
CA GLU A 128 -0.94 1.57 -19.41
C GLU A 128 -1.99 1.28 -18.33
N HIS A 129 -3.06 2.04 -18.29
CA HIS A 129 -4.08 1.98 -17.25
C HIS A 129 -5.49 2.06 -17.83
N SER A 130 -6.44 1.29 -17.28
CA SER A 130 -7.84 1.26 -17.74
C SER A 130 -8.62 2.54 -17.41
N HIS A 131 -8.24 3.24 -16.33
CA HIS A 131 -8.85 4.50 -15.88
C HIS A 131 -7.79 5.57 -15.71
N PRO A 132 -7.25 6.13 -16.82
CA PRO A 132 -6.13 7.05 -16.77
C PRO A 132 -6.46 8.40 -16.14
N SER A 133 -7.73 8.83 -16.13
CA SER A 133 -8.18 10.10 -15.53
C SER A 133 -7.86 10.26 -14.03
N LYS A 134 -7.63 9.16 -13.32
CA LYS A 134 -7.23 9.20 -11.90
C LYS A 134 -5.80 9.73 -11.68
N TYR A 135 -5.00 9.82 -12.75
CA TYR A 135 -3.56 10.10 -12.73
C TYR A 135 -3.17 11.22 -13.70
N GLY A 136 -1.90 11.54 -13.73
CA GLY A 136 -1.33 12.34 -14.80
C GLY A 136 -1.27 11.54 -16.11
N VAL A 137 -2.15 11.87 -17.06
CA VAL A 137 -2.22 11.18 -18.35
C VAL A 137 -1.10 11.65 -19.26
N VAL A 138 -0.38 10.69 -19.85
CA VAL A 138 0.83 10.91 -20.65
C VAL A 138 0.53 10.76 -22.13
N PHE A 139 0.87 11.77 -22.92
CA PHE A 139 0.84 11.76 -24.38
C PHE A 139 2.26 11.62 -24.91
N LEU A 140 2.45 10.70 -25.86
CA LEU A 140 3.75 10.34 -26.39
C LEU A 140 3.91 10.76 -27.86
N GLU A 141 5.12 11.15 -28.21
CA GLU A 141 5.55 11.31 -29.59
C GLU A 141 6.91 10.60 -29.77
N LYS A 142 6.96 9.59 -30.66
CA LYS A 142 8.17 8.78 -30.93
C LYS A 142 8.87 8.24 -29.67
N GLY A 143 8.06 7.76 -28.68
CA GLY A 143 8.57 7.21 -27.42
C GLY A 143 9.04 8.24 -26.40
N LYS A 144 8.83 9.53 -26.66
CA LYS A 144 9.17 10.62 -25.75
C LYS A 144 7.90 11.29 -25.23
N LEU A 145 8.02 11.90 -24.06
CA LEU A 145 6.94 12.66 -23.46
C LEU A 145 6.65 13.91 -24.33
N ARG A 146 5.41 14.04 -24.78
CA ARG A 146 4.89 15.21 -25.46
C ARG A 146 4.15 16.16 -24.52
N ARG A 147 3.32 15.59 -23.63
CA ARG A 147 2.45 16.32 -22.71
C ARG A 147 2.01 15.44 -21.55
N ILE A 148 1.80 16.04 -20.37
CA ILE A 148 1.10 15.43 -19.24
C ILE A 148 -0.14 16.28 -18.95
N VAL A 149 -1.30 15.62 -18.77
CA VAL A 149 -2.52 16.27 -18.30
C VAL A 149 -2.85 15.67 -16.93
N GLU A 150 -2.74 16.48 -15.89
CA GLU A 150 -2.98 16.03 -14.52
C GLU A 150 -4.47 15.85 -14.28
N LYS A 151 -4.89 14.64 -13.93
CA LYS A 151 -6.26 14.24 -13.54
C LYS A 151 -7.36 14.89 -14.38
N PRO A 152 -7.41 14.59 -15.70
CA PRO A 152 -8.46 15.12 -16.56
C PRO A 152 -9.84 14.62 -16.09
N SER A 153 -10.89 15.36 -16.43
CA SER A 153 -12.28 15.01 -16.07
C SER A 153 -12.79 13.72 -16.73
N GLU A 154 -12.16 13.33 -17.83
CA GLU A 154 -12.54 12.16 -18.63
C GLU A 154 -11.33 11.26 -18.87
N ASP A 155 -11.58 9.98 -19.15
CA ASP A 155 -10.53 9.04 -19.51
C ASP A 155 -10.02 9.34 -20.93
N ILE A 156 -8.93 10.11 -21.00
CA ILE A 156 -8.22 10.45 -22.24
C ILE A 156 -6.87 9.71 -22.28
N GLY A 157 -6.49 9.24 -23.47
CA GLY A 157 -5.22 8.51 -23.63
C GLY A 157 -5.23 7.11 -22.98
N LYS A 158 -4.04 6.50 -22.92
CA LYS A 158 -3.87 5.10 -22.41
C LYS A 158 -2.79 5.01 -21.33
N PHE A 159 -1.83 5.95 -21.36
CA PHE A 159 -0.66 5.92 -20.48
C PHE A 159 -0.78 6.92 -19.37
N ILE A 160 -0.33 6.51 -18.19
CA ILE A 160 -0.22 7.36 -17.00
C ILE A 160 1.22 7.53 -16.58
N SER A 161 1.51 8.63 -15.91
CA SER A 161 2.74 8.84 -15.17
C SER A 161 2.71 8.02 -13.89
N THR A 162 3.72 7.20 -13.67
CA THR A 162 3.87 6.44 -12.41
C THR A 162 4.42 7.31 -11.27
N GLY A 163 4.83 8.55 -11.56
CA GLY A 163 5.54 9.39 -10.61
C GLY A 163 7.01 8.98 -10.37
N ILE A 164 7.52 7.99 -11.11
CA ILE A 164 8.89 7.49 -10.99
C ILE A 164 9.73 8.08 -12.10
N TYR A 165 10.80 8.78 -11.72
CA TYR A 165 11.65 9.53 -12.64
C TYR A 165 13.13 9.24 -12.41
N LYS A 166 13.93 9.37 -13.47
CA LYS A 166 15.38 9.56 -13.40
C LYS A 166 15.74 10.97 -13.81
N PHE A 167 16.42 11.69 -12.93
CA PHE A 167 16.79 13.08 -13.11
C PHE A 167 18.29 13.33 -12.96
N PRO A 168 18.86 14.31 -13.69
CA PRO A 168 20.15 14.87 -13.38
C PRO A 168 20.05 15.80 -12.16
N LYS A 169 21.16 16.05 -11.46
CA LYS A 169 21.18 16.97 -10.30
C LYS A 169 20.63 18.36 -10.61
N LYS A 170 20.81 18.87 -11.84
CA LYS A 170 20.34 20.21 -12.24
C LYS A 170 18.83 20.39 -12.14
N ILE A 171 18.03 19.29 -12.05
CA ILE A 171 16.57 19.36 -11.84
C ILE A 171 16.19 20.22 -10.64
N PHE A 172 17.00 20.25 -9.58
CA PHE A 172 16.72 21.07 -8.40
C PHE A 172 16.64 22.57 -8.73
N ASN A 173 17.50 23.05 -9.64
CA ASN A 173 17.46 24.44 -10.07
C ASN A 173 16.20 24.74 -10.90
N ASP A 174 15.77 23.78 -11.72
CA ASP A 174 14.55 23.90 -12.51
C ASP A 174 13.30 23.92 -11.57
N ILE A 175 13.28 23.02 -10.58
CA ILE A 175 12.19 22.99 -9.56
C ILE A 175 12.13 24.33 -8.81
N GLU A 176 13.26 24.86 -8.33
CA GLU A 176 13.30 26.14 -7.60
C GLU A 176 12.75 27.31 -8.42
N LYS A 177 13.06 27.36 -9.73
CA LYS A 177 12.54 28.38 -10.64
C LYS A 177 11.04 28.24 -10.86
N ILE A 178 10.57 27.02 -11.16
CA ILE A 178 9.18 26.71 -11.46
C ILE A 178 8.29 26.87 -10.20
N SER A 179 8.79 26.48 -9.03
CA SER A 179 8.03 26.60 -7.77
C SER A 179 7.72 28.05 -7.37
N LYS A 180 8.47 29.03 -7.86
CA LYS A 180 8.17 30.46 -7.64
C LYS A 180 6.84 30.88 -8.27
N SER A 181 6.33 30.16 -9.26
CA SER A 181 5.01 30.37 -9.88
C SER A 181 3.87 29.63 -9.15
N GLY A 182 4.12 29.05 -7.96
CA GLY A 182 3.11 28.33 -7.17
C GLY A 182 2.96 26.85 -7.53
N THR A 183 3.82 26.32 -8.41
CA THR A 183 3.77 24.92 -8.84
C THR A 183 4.61 24.04 -7.93
N HIS A 184 3.96 23.08 -7.24
CA HIS A 184 4.63 22.20 -6.27
C HIS A 184 4.52 20.70 -6.57
N SER A 185 3.88 20.31 -7.69
CA SER A 185 3.77 18.93 -8.17
C SER A 185 4.93 18.58 -9.11
N LEU A 186 5.49 17.38 -9.01
CA LEU A 186 6.52 16.91 -9.95
C LEU A 186 5.98 16.73 -11.37
N SER A 187 4.74 16.29 -11.54
CA SER A 187 4.11 16.15 -12.86
C SER A 187 4.04 17.51 -13.58
N SER A 188 3.66 18.57 -12.87
CA SER A 188 3.62 19.92 -13.42
C SER A 188 5.02 20.46 -13.72
N VAL A 189 6.02 20.15 -12.90
CA VAL A 189 7.42 20.51 -13.21
C VAL A 189 7.88 19.82 -14.50
N VAL A 190 7.59 18.53 -14.63
CA VAL A 190 7.94 17.73 -15.82
C VAL A 190 7.23 18.27 -17.07
N GLU A 191 5.95 18.63 -16.98
CA GLU A 191 5.20 19.29 -18.06
C GLU A 191 5.85 20.61 -18.49
N THR A 192 6.21 21.46 -17.52
CA THR A 192 6.89 22.74 -17.81
C THR A 192 8.25 22.53 -18.49
N LEU A 193 9.02 21.52 -18.09
CA LEU A 193 10.29 21.18 -18.74
C LEU A 193 10.10 20.80 -20.21
N VAL A 194 9.06 20.02 -20.54
CA VAL A 194 8.71 19.64 -21.91
C VAL A 194 8.33 20.89 -22.73
N GLN A 195 7.50 21.77 -22.16
CA GLN A 195 7.14 23.04 -22.80
C GLN A 195 8.36 23.94 -23.10
N HIS A 196 9.40 23.88 -22.25
CA HIS A 196 10.68 24.57 -22.47
C HIS A 196 11.67 23.76 -23.35
N GLY A 197 11.18 22.76 -24.10
CA GLY A 197 11.97 22.02 -25.07
C GLY A 197 12.88 20.92 -24.50
N LYS A 198 12.73 20.55 -23.22
CA LYS A 198 13.46 19.40 -22.66
C LYS A 198 12.86 18.10 -23.19
N THR A 199 13.72 17.19 -23.60
CA THR A 199 13.32 15.85 -24.02
C THR A 199 13.32 14.92 -22.82
N ILE A 200 12.18 14.25 -22.55
CA ILE A 200 12.03 13.26 -21.49
C ILE A 200 11.70 11.91 -22.14
N ASN A 201 12.58 10.93 -21.94
CA ASN A 201 12.38 9.58 -22.45
C ASN A 201 11.35 8.83 -21.59
N THR A 202 10.53 8.00 -22.22
CA THR A 202 9.52 7.22 -21.50
C THR A 202 9.80 5.73 -21.60
N ILE A 203 9.66 5.03 -20.47
CA ILE A 203 9.91 3.60 -20.37
C ILE A 203 8.65 2.99 -19.76
N LYS A 204 8.12 1.92 -20.39
CA LYS A 204 6.95 1.22 -19.86
C LYS A 204 7.35 0.40 -18.62
N ALA A 205 6.58 0.55 -17.54
CA ALA A 205 6.67 -0.31 -16.37
C ALA A 205 5.92 -1.62 -16.63
N ASP A 206 6.55 -2.75 -16.27
CA ASP A 206 5.92 -4.06 -16.40
C ASP A 206 4.82 -4.22 -15.33
N GLN A 207 5.18 -4.02 -14.06
CA GLN A 207 4.24 -4.04 -12.94
C GLN A 207 4.36 -2.73 -12.17
N TRP A 208 3.22 -2.11 -11.94
CA TRP A 208 3.09 -0.91 -11.14
C TRP A 208 1.69 -0.85 -10.55
N MET A 209 1.60 -0.58 -9.27
CA MET A 209 0.36 -0.37 -8.54
C MET A 209 0.54 0.75 -7.53
N ASP A 210 -0.53 1.45 -7.20
CA ASP A 210 -0.58 2.38 -6.07
C ASP A 210 -1.81 2.09 -5.20
N ILE A 211 -1.84 2.68 -4.02
CA ILE A 211 -2.94 2.55 -3.07
C ILE A 211 -3.52 3.95 -2.88
N VAL A 212 -4.66 4.24 -3.47
CA VAL A 212 -5.35 5.53 -3.37
C VAL A 212 -6.43 5.49 -2.30
N TYR A 213 -7.17 4.39 -2.24
CA TYR A 213 -8.29 4.15 -1.34
C TYR A 213 -8.05 2.91 -0.46
N PRO A 214 -8.78 2.76 0.66
CA PRO A 214 -8.60 1.61 1.56
C PRO A 214 -8.72 0.25 0.87
N TRP A 215 -9.67 0.08 -0.02
CA TRP A 215 -9.90 -1.20 -0.73
C TRP A 215 -8.78 -1.56 -1.71
N ASP A 216 -8.00 -0.60 -2.22
CA ASP A 216 -6.85 -0.88 -3.08
C ASP A 216 -5.80 -1.75 -2.34
N ILE A 217 -5.83 -1.75 -1.00
CA ILE A 217 -5.00 -2.62 -0.17
C ILE A 217 -5.27 -4.10 -0.50
N LEU A 218 -6.52 -4.49 -0.79
CA LEU A 218 -6.87 -5.88 -1.13
C LEU A 218 -6.24 -6.30 -2.46
N ASP A 219 -6.38 -5.47 -3.50
CA ASP A 219 -5.82 -5.75 -4.83
C ASP A 219 -4.28 -5.81 -4.79
N VAL A 220 -3.66 -4.86 -4.08
CA VAL A 220 -2.21 -4.85 -3.92
C VAL A 220 -1.75 -6.04 -3.08
N ASN A 221 -2.47 -6.40 -2.03
CA ASN A 221 -2.18 -7.57 -1.21
C ASN A 221 -2.20 -8.87 -2.04
N GLU A 222 -3.25 -9.07 -2.82
CA GLU A 222 -3.36 -10.21 -3.74
C GLU A 222 -2.15 -10.28 -4.69
N ALA A 223 -1.81 -9.17 -5.35
CA ALA A 223 -0.66 -9.11 -6.25
C ALA A 223 0.67 -9.46 -5.55
N MET A 224 0.85 -9.02 -4.31
CA MET A 224 2.09 -9.27 -3.55
C MET A 224 2.23 -10.72 -3.11
N ILE A 225 1.14 -11.41 -2.79
CA ILE A 225 1.20 -12.79 -2.29
C ILE A 225 1.01 -13.85 -3.38
N ASN A 226 0.59 -13.48 -4.59
CA ASN A 226 0.43 -14.43 -5.70
C ASN A 226 1.70 -15.25 -5.98
N ASN A 227 2.88 -14.65 -5.80
CA ASN A 227 4.17 -15.28 -6.00
C ASN A 227 4.92 -15.57 -4.68
N VAL A 228 4.19 -15.64 -3.55
CA VAL A 228 4.82 -15.94 -2.27
C VAL A 228 5.46 -17.34 -2.30
N SER A 229 6.70 -17.43 -1.85
CA SER A 229 7.37 -18.74 -1.72
C SER A 229 6.68 -19.55 -0.62
N SER A 230 6.39 -20.81 -0.92
CA SER A 230 5.84 -21.73 0.09
C SER A 230 6.91 -22.06 1.14
N VAL A 231 6.91 -21.30 2.23
CA VAL A 231 7.78 -21.50 3.39
C VAL A 231 6.91 -21.91 4.57
N LYS A 232 7.27 -22.99 5.24
CA LYS A 232 6.52 -23.52 6.40
C LYS A 232 7.48 -23.63 7.58
N SER A 233 7.64 -22.53 8.32
CA SER A 233 8.54 -22.45 9.48
C SER A 233 7.81 -22.67 10.83
N GLY A 234 6.49 -22.76 10.82
CA GLY A 234 5.65 -23.00 11.99
C GLY A 234 5.39 -24.50 12.28
N THR A 235 4.65 -24.76 13.34
CA THR A 235 4.17 -26.11 13.73
C THR A 235 2.80 -26.35 13.07
N ILE A 236 2.71 -27.44 12.31
CA ILE A 236 1.47 -27.83 11.62
C ILE A 236 1.04 -29.18 12.19
N GLU A 237 -0.13 -29.22 12.81
CA GLU A 237 -0.68 -30.46 13.39
C GLU A 237 -1.14 -31.45 12.31
N LYS A 238 -1.40 -32.70 12.72
CA LYS A 238 -1.99 -33.71 11.83
C LYS A 238 -3.37 -33.28 11.35
N GLN A 239 -3.79 -33.79 10.19
CA GLN A 239 -5.11 -33.50 9.58
C GLN A 239 -5.29 -32.05 9.09
N VAL A 240 -4.22 -31.25 8.99
CA VAL A 240 -4.24 -29.95 8.31
C VAL A 240 -4.11 -30.18 6.81
N THR A 241 -4.98 -29.56 6.02
CA THR A 241 -4.90 -29.59 4.56
C THR A 241 -4.41 -28.27 4.03
N ILE A 242 -3.30 -28.26 3.30
CA ILE A 242 -2.72 -27.08 2.67
C ILE A 242 -2.62 -27.30 1.16
N LYS A 243 -3.20 -26.40 0.35
CA LYS A 243 -3.13 -26.40 -1.11
C LYS A 243 -2.56 -25.10 -1.66
N GLY A 244 -1.78 -25.16 -2.73
CA GLY A 244 -1.19 -23.99 -3.38
C GLY A 244 -0.08 -23.32 -2.58
N ASN A 245 0.24 -22.06 -2.91
CA ASN A 245 1.33 -21.30 -2.32
C ASN A 245 0.92 -20.74 -0.95
N VAL A 246 1.45 -21.32 0.13
CA VAL A 246 1.17 -20.88 1.50
C VAL A 246 2.48 -20.65 2.24
N SER A 247 2.69 -19.44 2.74
CA SER A 247 3.79 -19.08 3.63
C SER A 247 3.31 -19.06 5.08
N ILE A 248 4.05 -19.72 5.97
CA ILE A 248 3.77 -19.79 7.42
C ILE A 248 5.03 -19.39 8.17
N GLY A 249 4.94 -18.32 8.96
CA GLY A 249 6.04 -17.77 9.73
C GLY A 249 6.47 -18.65 10.90
N LYS A 250 7.60 -18.26 11.53
CA LYS A 250 8.14 -18.94 12.71
C LYS A 250 7.15 -18.88 13.88
N ASP A 251 7.22 -19.87 14.74
CA ASP A 251 6.44 -19.97 15.99
C ASP A 251 4.92 -19.92 15.79
N THR A 252 4.46 -19.98 14.53
CA THR A 252 3.02 -20.07 14.19
C THR A 252 2.54 -21.51 14.35
N LYS A 253 1.37 -21.68 14.93
CA LYS A 253 0.71 -22.96 15.14
C LYS A 253 -0.55 -23.08 14.30
N ILE A 254 -0.63 -24.11 13.47
CA ILE A 254 -1.81 -24.46 12.70
C ILE A 254 -2.40 -25.74 13.31
N TYR A 255 -3.58 -25.60 13.92
CA TYR A 255 -4.25 -26.70 14.64
C TYR A 255 -4.99 -27.64 13.70
N SER A 256 -5.30 -28.83 14.21
CA SER A 256 -5.96 -29.92 13.45
C SER A 256 -7.23 -29.48 12.74
N GLY A 257 -7.50 -30.07 11.58
CA GLY A 257 -8.70 -29.84 10.78
C GLY A 257 -8.70 -28.53 9.98
N CYS A 258 -7.68 -27.68 10.10
CA CYS A 258 -7.60 -26.47 9.29
C CYS A 258 -7.47 -26.80 7.80
N TYR A 259 -8.14 -25.99 6.97
CA TYR A 259 -8.11 -26.06 5.51
C TYR A 259 -7.61 -24.74 4.94
N ILE A 260 -6.42 -24.75 4.34
CA ILE A 260 -5.75 -23.54 3.84
C ILE A 260 -5.49 -23.67 2.34
N VAL A 261 -6.01 -22.74 1.55
CA VAL A 261 -5.83 -22.69 0.10
C VAL A 261 -5.11 -21.40 -0.27
N GLY A 262 -3.91 -21.51 -0.80
CA GLY A 262 -3.12 -20.37 -1.26
C GLY A 262 -3.59 -19.74 -2.58
N PRO A 263 -3.10 -18.51 -2.88
CA PRO A 263 -2.02 -17.83 -2.18
C PRO A 263 -2.44 -17.27 -0.81
N VAL A 264 -1.69 -17.63 0.25
CA VAL A 264 -1.93 -17.18 1.63
C VAL A 264 -0.57 -16.90 2.30
N SER A 265 -0.50 -15.82 3.06
CA SER A 265 0.68 -15.51 3.89
C SER A 265 0.26 -15.35 5.35
N ILE A 266 0.79 -16.21 6.22
CA ILE A 266 0.59 -16.17 7.68
C ILE A 266 1.91 -15.75 8.31
N GLY A 267 1.88 -14.73 9.16
CA GLY A 267 3.02 -14.17 9.86
C GLY A 267 3.62 -15.08 10.92
N GLU A 268 4.46 -14.51 11.78
CA GLU A 268 5.12 -15.20 12.89
C GLU A 268 4.23 -15.21 14.15
N GLY A 269 4.36 -16.23 14.99
CA GLY A 269 3.67 -16.32 16.28
C GLY A 269 2.15 -16.40 16.22
N CYS A 270 1.56 -16.77 15.10
CA CYS A 270 0.11 -16.87 14.93
C CYS A 270 -0.46 -18.20 15.48
N GLU A 271 -1.74 -18.19 15.83
CA GLU A 271 -2.50 -19.39 16.17
C GLU A 271 -3.73 -19.49 15.27
N ILE A 272 -3.87 -20.59 14.52
CA ILE A 272 -4.94 -20.77 13.54
C ILE A 272 -5.72 -22.05 13.81
N GLY A 273 -7.02 -21.91 14.08
CA GLY A 273 -7.96 -23.03 14.23
C GLY A 273 -8.17 -23.50 15.66
N PRO A 274 -8.60 -24.77 15.90
CA PRO A 274 -8.81 -25.82 14.89
C PRO A 274 -9.98 -25.60 13.93
N ASN A 275 -10.02 -26.37 12.85
CA ASN A 275 -11.09 -26.33 11.82
C ASN A 275 -11.34 -24.95 11.21
N ALA A 276 -10.34 -24.08 11.18
CA ALA A 276 -10.44 -22.81 10.47
C ALA A 276 -10.19 -23.00 8.96
N CYS A 277 -10.88 -22.21 8.13
CA CYS A 277 -10.73 -22.20 6.69
C CYS A 277 -10.10 -20.88 6.24
N ILE A 278 -8.93 -20.94 5.59
CA ILE A 278 -8.24 -19.75 5.06
C ILE A 278 -8.13 -19.88 3.55
N PHE A 279 -8.71 -18.94 2.84
CA PHE A 279 -8.83 -18.97 1.39
C PHE A 279 -7.88 -17.96 0.70
N PRO A 280 -7.73 -18.06 -0.64
CA PRO A 280 -6.79 -17.27 -1.41
C PRO A 280 -6.87 -15.77 -1.16
N SER A 281 -5.77 -15.08 -1.50
CA SER A 281 -5.57 -13.63 -1.39
C SER A 281 -5.64 -13.10 0.05
N THR A 282 -5.42 -13.99 1.04
CA THR A 282 -5.48 -13.67 2.47
C THR A 282 -4.09 -13.53 3.09
N THR A 283 -3.91 -12.45 3.86
CA THR A 283 -2.75 -12.30 4.75
C THR A 283 -3.18 -12.22 6.20
N ILE A 284 -2.43 -12.87 7.09
CA ILE A 284 -2.60 -12.84 8.53
C ILE A 284 -1.28 -12.36 9.13
N GLY A 285 -1.30 -11.20 9.77
CA GLY A 285 -0.12 -10.56 10.37
C GLY A 285 0.32 -11.22 11.67
N ASP A 286 1.55 -10.93 12.09
CA ASP A 286 2.20 -11.54 13.24
C ASP A 286 1.36 -11.48 14.52
N ASN A 287 1.50 -12.52 15.37
CA ASN A 287 0.85 -12.67 16.67
C ASN A 287 -0.69 -12.59 16.62
N SER A 288 -1.28 -12.92 15.49
CA SER A 288 -2.75 -12.95 15.35
C SER A 288 -3.32 -14.32 15.66
N VAL A 289 -4.55 -14.33 16.17
CA VAL A 289 -5.27 -15.56 16.57
C VAL A 289 -6.57 -15.65 15.78
N ILE A 290 -6.74 -16.72 15.04
CA ILE A 290 -7.98 -17.09 14.36
C ILE A 290 -8.58 -18.28 15.10
N HIS A 291 -9.70 -18.06 15.78
CA HIS A 291 -10.35 -19.10 16.59
C HIS A 291 -11.08 -20.16 15.74
N PRO A 292 -11.51 -21.28 16.35
CA PRO A 292 -12.10 -22.43 15.64
C PRO A 292 -13.29 -22.08 14.75
N PHE A 293 -13.43 -22.82 13.64
CA PHE A 293 -14.56 -22.75 12.71
C PHE A 293 -14.73 -21.38 12.02
N THR A 294 -13.67 -20.57 11.99
CA THR A 294 -13.68 -19.25 11.35
C THR A 294 -13.21 -19.37 9.91
N GLU A 295 -13.90 -18.69 9.01
CA GLU A 295 -13.53 -18.57 7.59
C GLU A 295 -13.00 -17.19 7.30
N VAL A 296 -11.85 -17.14 6.59
CA VAL A 296 -11.24 -15.89 6.12
C VAL A 296 -10.89 -16.04 4.64
N LYS A 297 -11.37 -15.15 3.79
CA LYS A 297 -11.03 -15.13 2.37
C LYS A 297 -10.77 -13.72 1.85
N ASN A 298 -9.84 -13.58 0.90
CA ASN A 298 -9.47 -12.32 0.24
C ASN A 298 -9.43 -11.14 1.22
N SER A 299 -8.69 -11.31 2.33
CA SER A 299 -8.72 -10.34 3.43
C SER A 299 -7.32 -10.06 3.98
N VAL A 300 -7.14 -8.85 4.49
CA VAL A 300 -5.91 -8.43 5.17
C VAL A 300 -6.18 -8.32 6.67
N ILE A 301 -5.71 -9.29 7.43
CA ILE A 301 -5.74 -9.29 8.89
C ILE A 301 -4.37 -8.81 9.36
N MET A 302 -4.28 -7.62 9.94
CA MET A 302 -3.02 -7.06 10.40
C MET A 302 -2.60 -7.68 11.74
N LYS A 303 -1.37 -7.41 12.17
CA LYS A 303 -0.76 -8.02 13.37
C LYS A 303 -1.53 -7.79 14.66
N ASN A 304 -1.35 -8.69 15.63
CA ASN A 304 -1.95 -8.64 16.96
C ASN A 304 -3.48 -8.62 16.95
N THR A 305 -4.12 -9.23 15.96
CA THR A 305 -5.57 -9.27 15.79
C THR A 305 -6.11 -10.60 16.35
N ARG A 306 -7.27 -10.57 17.00
CA ARG A 306 -7.97 -11.78 17.46
C ARG A 306 -9.35 -11.84 16.84
N ILE A 307 -9.67 -12.97 16.21
CA ILE A 307 -10.96 -13.21 15.55
C ILE A 307 -11.62 -14.41 16.21
N GLY A 308 -12.79 -14.18 16.81
CA GLY A 308 -13.56 -15.19 17.55
C GLY A 308 -14.07 -16.31 16.66
N SER A 309 -14.50 -17.40 17.32
CA SER A 309 -14.99 -18.61 16.67
C SER A 309 -16.24 -18.40 15.83
N ASN A 310 -16.44 -19.25 14.81
CA ASN A 310 -17.61 -19.23 13.91
C ASN A 310 -17.81 -17.89 13.22
N SER A 311 -16.73 -17.18 12.92
CA SER A 311 -16.77 -15.89 12.23
C SER A 311 -16.54 -16.06 10.73
N PHE A 312 -17.12 -15.14 9.94
CA PHE A 312 -16.95 -15.07 8.49
C PHE A 312 -16.38 -13.72 8.09
N ILE A 313 -15.19 -13.71 7.48
CA ILE A 313 -14.50 -12.51 7.05
C ILE A 313 -14.15 -12.62 5.57
N SER A 314 -14.72 -11.76 4.76
CA SER A 314 -14.53 -11.76 3.32
C SER A 314 -14.28 -10.36 2.79
N ASN A 315 -13.35 -10.23 1.82
CA ASN A 315 -13.02 -8.97 1.13
C ASN A 315 -12.81 -7.80 2.11
N SER A 316 -12.18 -8.06 3.26
CA SER A 316 -12.14 -7.17 4.40
C SER A 316 -10.71 -6.82 4.82
N ILE A 317 -10.59 -5.69 5.51
CA ILE A 317 -9.34 -5.27 6.13
C ILE A 317 -9.59 -5.08 7.61
N VAL A 318 -8.85 -5.82 8.44
CA VAL A 318 -8.87 -5.70 9.90
C VAL A 318 -7.53 -5.18 10.38
N ALA A 319 -7.50 -3.95 10.89
CA ALA A 319 -6.27 -3.32 11.32
C ALA A 319 -5.75 -3.90 12.64
N LYS A 320 -4.48 -3.59 12.94
CA LYS A 320 -3.74 -4.15 14.07
C LYS A 320 -4.46 -3.94 15.42
N GLY A 321 -4.28 -4.88 16.33
CA GLY A 321 -4.75 -4.78 17.71
C GLY A 321 -6.25 -4.94 17.88
N THR A 322 -7.00 -5.19 16.80
CA THR A 322 -8.47 -5.34 16.86
C THR A 322 -8.87 -6.71 17.39
N ILE A 323 -9.86 -6.73 18.29
CA ILE A 323 -10.45 -7.93 18.89
C ILE A 323 -11.88 -8.05 18.39
N ILE A 324 -12.19 -9.17 17.74
CA ILE A 324 -13.52 -9.49 17.21
C ILE A 324 -14.07 -10.70 17.99
N GLY A 325 -15.29 -10.56 18.52
CA GLY A 325 -16.01 -11.63 19.23
C GLY A 325 -16.47 -12.75 18.30
N ASN A 326 -17.10 -13.77 18.90
CA ASN A 326 -17.57 -14.93 18.15
C ASN A 326 -18.76 -14.60 17.24
N HIS A 327 -18.94 -15.39 16.17
CA HIS A 327 -20.06 -15.24 15.23
C HIS A 327 -20.12 -13.86 14.56
N PHE A 328 -18.96 -13.25 14.30
CA PHE A 328 -18.88 -12.02 13.52
C PHE A 328 -19.04 -12.34 12.03
N SER A 329 -19.72 -11.45 11.31
CA SER A 329 -19.85 -11.57 9.87
C SER A 329 -19.59 -10.23 9.17
N SER A 330 -18.58 -10.18 8.29
CA SER A 330 -18.45 -9.12 7.29
C SER A 330 -19.14 -9.60 6.01
N THR A 331 -20.34 -9.08 5.74
CA THR A 331 -21.04 -9.41 4.51
C THR A 331 -20.31 -8.79 3.31
N GLU A 332 -20.24 -9.51 2.20
CA GLU A 332 -19.68 -8.98 0.96
C GLU A 332 -20.78 -8.59 -0.01
N GLY A 333 -20.57 -7.52 -0.78
CA GLY A 333 -21.57 -7.09 -1.75
C GLY A 333 -21.21 -5.78 -2.43
N GLU A 334 -22.19 -5.22 -3.15
CA GLU A 334 -22.08 -3.90 -3.74
C GLU A 334 -22.43 -2.82 -2.72
N ASN A 335 -21.64 -1.75 -2.69
CA ASN A 335 -21.96 -0.55 -1.93
C ASN A 335 -21.42 0.70 -2.62
N VAL A 336 -21.96 1.86 -2.25
CA VAL A 336 -21.41 3.17 -2.59
C VAL A 336 -20.72 3.72 -1.36
N VAL A 337 -19.41 3.77 -1.40
CA VAL A 337 -18.58 4.28 -0.31
C VAL A 337 -18.23 5.74 -0.57
N GLU A 338 -18.45 6.59 0.43
CA GLU A 338 -18.09 8.01 0.40
C GLU A 338 -16.74 8.21 1.11
N ILE A 339 -15.79 8.83 0.41
CA ILE A 339 -14.49 9.24 0.96
C ILE A 339 -14.13 10.62 0.41
N GLU A 340 -13.92 11.62 1.30
CA GLU A 340 -13.53 12.99 0.95
C GLU A 340 -14.45 13.58 -0.16
N ASP A 341 -15.77 13.51 0.03
CA ASP A 341 -16.81 13.99 -0.90
C ASP A 341 -16.82 13.26 -2.28
N GLU A 342 -16.07 12.17 -2.43
CA GLU A 342 -16.13 11.32 -3.60
C GLU A 342 -16.96 10.06 -3.33
N PHE A 343 -17.95 9.77 -4.19
CA PHE A 343 -18.76 8.54 -4.14
C PHE A 343 -18.19 7.49 -5.09
N LYS A 344 -17.85 6.32 -4.56
CA LYS A 344 -17.31 5.19 -5.34
C LYS A 344 -18.24 3.99 -5.23
N LYS A 345 -18.80 3.57 -6.36
CA LYS A 345 -19.54 2.30 -6.45
C LYS A 345 -18.54 1.15 -6.51
N LEU A 346 -18.57 0.26 -5.53
CA LEU A 346 -17.67 -0.87 -5.39
C LEU A 346 -18.47 -2.16 -5.38
N LYS A 347 -17.85 -3.22 -5.88
CA LYS A 347 -18.41 -4.57 -5.90
C LYS A 347 -17.57 -5.48 -5.01
N ASN A 348 -18.21 -6.46 -4.38
CA ASN A 348 -17.55 -7.50 -3.60
C ASN A 348 -16.62 -6.94 -2.51
N LEU A 349 -17.04 -5.88 -1.81
CA LEU A 349 -16.32 -5.31 -0.70
C LEU A 349 -16.94 -5.77 0.62
N GLY A 350 -16.10 -6.14 1.58
CA GLY A 350 -16.49 -6.44 2.97
C GLY A 350 -16.28 -5.23 3.88
N ALA A 351 -15.90 -5.46 5.13
CA ALA A 351 -15.70 -4.43 6.14
C ALA A 351 -14.25 -3.89 6.15
N MET A 352 -14.10 -2.61 6.48
CA MET A 352 -12.82 -1.95 6.72
C MET A 352 -12.74 -1.50 8.18
N ILE A 353 -12.02 -2.23 9.02
CA ILE A 353 -12.01 -2.06 10.47
C ILE A 353 -10.68 -1.46 10.90
N GLY A 354 -10.75 -0.31 11.57
CA GLY A 354 -9.61 0.43 12.10
C GLY A 354 -8.91 -0.26 13.27
N GLU A 355 -7.80 0.35 13.72
CA GLU A 355 -6.94 -0.19 14.78
C GLU A 355 -7.62 -0.20 16.16
N ASP A 356 -7.21 -1.16 16.99
CA ASP A 356 -7.54 -1.23 18.42
C ASP A 356 -9.07 -1.22 18.70
N CYS A 357 -9.87 -1.77 17.79
CA CYS A 357 -11.31 -1.90 17.99
C CYS A 357 -11.64 -3.13 18.87
N THR A 358 -12.72 -3.04 19.66
CA THR A 358 -13.34 -4.17 20.34
C THR A 358 -14.73 -4.35 19.75
N ILE A 359 -14.96 -5.50 19.11
CA ILE A 359 -16.23 -5.82 18.45
C ILE A 359 -16.84 -7.04 19.16
N GLY A 360 -18.04 -6.87 19.68
CA GLY A 360 -18.76 -7.91 20.40
C GLY A 360 -19.16 -9.10 19.52
N SER A 361 -19.67 -10.15 20.17
CA SER A 361 -20.15 -11.34 19.45
C SER A 361 -21.46 -11.07 18.71
N HIS A 362 -21.70 -11.84 17.62
CA HIS A 362 -22.90 -11.72 16.76
C HIS A 362 -23.07 -10.32 16.14
N VAL A 363 -21.96 -9.67 15.78
CA VAL A 363 -21.98 -8.41 15.03
C VAL A 363 -21.93 -8.72 13.54
N ILE A 364 -22.82 -8.09 12.79
CA ILE A 364 -22.86 -8.13 11.32
C ILE A 364 -22.46 -6.75 10.81
N VAL A 365 -21.58 -6.70 9.83
CA VAL A 365 -21.16 -5.45 9.17
C VAL A 365 -21.49 -5.52 7.70
N ASP A 366 -22.24 -4.54 7.19
CA ASP A 366 -22.62 -4.47 5.79
C ASP A 366 -21.42 -4.18 4.86
N PRO A 367 -21.54 -4.49 3.56
CA PRO A 367 -20.49 -4.28 2.57
C PRO A 367 -20.00 -2.84 2.54
N GLY A 368 -18.69 -2.65 2.49
CA GLY A 368 -18.08 -1.34 2.32
C GLY A 368 -18.11 -0.42 3.54
N ILE A 369 -18.62 -0.88 4.68
CA ILE A 369 -18.66 -0.10 5.91
C ILE A 369 -17.24 0.09 6.45
N ILE A 370 -16.96 1.34 6.84
CA ILE A 370 -15.70 1.74 7.49
C ILE A 370 -15.96 1.93 8.98
N ILE A 371 -15.30 1.14 9.82
CA ILE A 371 -15.27 1.30 11.28
C ILE A 371 -13.95 1.98 11.63
N GLY A 372 -14.03 3.17 12.23
CA GLY A 372 -12.87 3.93 12.69
C GLY A 372 -12.06 3.18 13.76
N ARG A 373 -10.93 3.75 14.15
CA ARG A 373 -10.08 3.16 15.19
C ARG A 373 -10.67 3.30 16.59
N LYS A 374 -10.28 2.39 17.50
CA LYS A 374 -10.69 2.43 18.93
C LYS A 374 -12.21 2.47 19.14
N CYS A 375 -12.96 1.85 18.24
CA CYS A 375 -14.38 1.70 18.40
C CYS A 375 -14.70 0.53 19.35
N ASP A 376 -15.75 0.69 20.15
CA ASP A 376 -16.30 -0.35 21.03
C ASP A 376 -17.72 -0.65 20.58
N ILE A 377 -17.94 -1.84 20.00
CA ILE A 377 -19.24 -2.27 19.46
C ILE A 377 -19.79 -3.38 20.32
N SER A 378 -20.92 -3.12 20.96
CA SER A 378 -21.63 -4.11 21.79
C SER A 378 -22.08 -5.33 21.00
N PRO A 379 -22.29 -6.49 21.64
CA PRO A 379 -22.79 -7.68 20.97
C PRO A 379 -24.18 -7.49 20.31
N ILE A 380 -24.47 -8.34 19.33
CA ILE A 380 -25.76 -8.41 18.63
C ILE A 380 -26.11 -7.09 17.96
N LYS A 381 -25.18 -6.59 17.13
CA LYS A 381 -25.37 -5.36 16.33
C LYS A 381 -25.28 -5.64 14.84
N HIS A 382 -26.09 -4.91 14.09
CA HIS A 382 -26.00 -4.82 12.64
C HIS A 382 -25.50 -3.41 12.26
N ILE A 383 -24.30 -3.34 11.72
CA ILE A 383 -23.63 -2.07 11.37
C ILE A 383 -23.86 -1.79 9.89
N ILE A 384 -24.72 -0.82 9.61
CA ILE A 384 -25.18 -0.43 8.28
C ILE A 384 -24.63 0.95 7.83
N LYS A 385 -23.87 1.61 8.70
CA LYS A 385 -23.26 2.94 8.42
C LYS A 385 -21.86 3.00 8.99
N ASN A 386 -21.02 3.87 8.40
CA ASN A 386 -19.69 4.13 8.91
C ASN A 386 -19.70 4.57 10.37
N VAL A 387 -18.73 4.08 11.14
CA VAL A 387 -18.55 4.37 12.56
C VAL A 387 -17.30 5.21 12.74
N SER A 388 -17.42 6.41 13.30
CA SER A 388 -16.30 7.30 13.53
C SER A 388 -15.33 6.77 14.58
N SER A 389 -14.04 7.13 14.47
CA SER A 389 -13.01 6.70 15.43
C SER A 389 -13.38 7.07 16.88
N GLY A 390 -13.15 6.15 17.82
CA GLY A 390 -13.45 6.31 19.25
C GLY A 390 -14.91 6.16 19.64
N SER A 391 -15.80 5.76 18.73
CA SER A 391 -17.23 5.60 19.01
C SER A 391 -17.53 4.36 19.83
N LYS A 392 -18.58 4.46 20.67
CA LYS A 392 -19.22 3.31 21.33
C LYS A 392 -20.60 3.09 20.70
N VAL A 393 -20.85 1.89 20.22
CA VAL A 393 -22.13 1.46 19.66
C VAL A 393 -22.76 0.49 20.64
N MET A 394 -23.75 0.98 21.38
CA MET A 394 -24.44 0.24 22.45
C MET A 394 -25.63 -0.54 21.91
#